data_47d99eb09920ebe10a25944a59549dac
#
_entry.id   47d99eb09920ebe10a25944a59549dac
#
_cell.length_a   1.000
_cell.length_b   1.000
_cell.length_c   1.000
_cell.angle_alpha   90.00
_cell.angle_beta   90.00
_cell.angle_gamma   90.00
#
_symmetry.space_group_name_H-M   'P 1'
#
loop_
_entity.id
_entity.type
_entity.pdbx_description
1 polymer ?
#
loop_
_entity_poly.entity_id
_entity_poly.type
_entity_poly.pdbx_seq_one_letter_code
_entity_poly.pdbx_strand_id
1 'polypeptide(L)'
;MDYKSIKINTVHDKTDIYLVGVFTDKKLSHLGKSITKSSLALVNKCFDKNNFTGEIGDHRTFDDNVSNIQIVFFGLGQKQKYNPLNLYRSIKGIIDKIRKTNAKNISINIDNIISKSKNITLDLLVSHIEDSFYKYSFKKEKQVSKISNCNIVSKDIVKKSIFTTSIKNGKAVTVSQNVFKTLFVMFHTAFRNTVKTSFWQSDIDAQSCI
;
A
#
# COMPACT_ATOMS: atom_id res chain seq x y z
N MET A 1 -2.52 1.53 -12.38
CA MET A 1 -1.09 1.77 -12.11
C MET A 1 -0.24 0.88 -13.00
N ASP A 2 0.92 1.36 -13.46
CA ASP A 2 1.86 0.58 -14.26
C ASP A 2 2.94 -0.03 -13.37
N TYR A 3 3.27 -1.30 -13.63
CA TYR A 3 4.24 -2.05 -12.83
C TYR A 3 5.45 -2.44 -13.65
N LYS A 4 6.64 -2.33 -13.06
CA LYS A 4 7.92 -2.78 -13.63
C LYS A 4 8.70 -3.56 -12.59
N SER A 5 9.41 -4.61 -13.01
CA SER A 5 10.38 -5.31 -12.17
C SER A 5 11.76 -4.72 -12.42
N ILE A 6 12.44 -4.30 -11.36
CA ILE A 6 13.78 -3.73 -11.42
C ILE A 6 14.71 -4.38 -10.39
N LYS A 7 16.00 -4.41 -10.68
CA LYS A 7 17.01 -4.85 -9.71
C LYS A 7 17.25 -3.76 -8.66
N ILE A 8 17.59 -4.18 -7.46
CA ILE A 8 17.90 -3.30 -6.33
C ILE A 8 18.98 -2.26 -6.63
N ASN A 9 19.93 -2.60 -7.50
CA ASN A 9 21.04 -1.69 -7.87
C ASN A 9 20.64 -0.58 -8.85
N THR A 10 19.42 -0.60 -9.42
CA THR A 10 18.93 0.36 -10.43
C THR A 10 17.75 1.19 -9.93
N VAL A 11 17.58 1.28 -8.61
CA VAL A 11 16.44 1.99 -7.99
C VAL A 11 16.53 3.50 -8.23
N HIS A 12 17.76 4.06 -8.31
CA HIS A 12 17.98 5.50 -8.28
C HIS A 12 17.45 6.26 -9.50
N ASP A 13 17.46 5.68 -10.69
CA ASP A 13 17.22 6.44 -11.92
C ASP A 13 15.75 6.76 -12.21
N LYS A 14 14.80 6.13 -11.49
CA LYS A 14 13.37 6.19 -11.86
C LYS A 14 12.42 6.13 -10.65
N THR A 15 12.84 6.62 -9.50
CA THR A 15 12.10 6.48 -8.25
C THR A 15 12.03 7.81 -7.52
N ASP A 16 10.83 8.25 -7.17
CA ASP A 16 10.64 9.42 -6.30
C ASP A 16 10.60 8.97 -4.84
N ILE A 17 9.91 7.85 -4.56
CA ILE A 17 9.78 7.29 -3.21
C ILE A 17 10.16 5.81 -3.23
N TYR A 18 11.10 5.42 -2.37
CA TYR A 18 11.51 4.04 -2.17
C TYR A 18 10.95 3.47 -0.86
N LEU A 19 10.07 2.49 -0.97
CA LEU A 19 9.37 1.85 0.15
C LEU A 19 10.10 0.60 0.60
N VAL A 20 10.40 0.51 1.89
CA VAL A 20 11.11 -0.61 2.49
C VAL A 20 10.34 -1.14 3.69
N GLY A 21 9.84 -2.35 3.60
CA GLY A 21 9.18 -3.04 4.71
C GLY A 21 10.19 -3.59 5.72
N VAL A 22 9.98 -3.33 7.00
CA VAL A 22 10.87 -3.73 8.10
C VAL A 22 10.08 -4.39 9.21
N PHE A 23 10.54 -5.54 9.69
CA PHE A 23 9.99 -6.21 10.86
C PHE A 23 10.52 -5.60 12.17
N THR A 24 9.90 -5.96 13.28
CA THR A 24 10.32 -5.51 14.63
C THR A 24 11.73 -5.95 15.02
N ASP A 25 12.29 -6.99 14.36
CA ASP A 25 13.70 -7.40 14.54
C ASP A 25 14.69 -6.44 13.87
N LYS A 26 14.18 -5.42 13.16
CA LYS A 26 14.92 -4.34 12.48
C LYS A 26 16.01 -4.81 11.52
N LYS A 27 15.94 -6.06 11.05
CA LYS A 27 16.89 -6.62 10.09
C LYS A 27 16.58 -6.11 8.68
N LEU A 28 17.53 -5.37 8.13
CA LEU A 28 17.51 -4.88 6.76
C LEU A 28 18.23 -5.87 5.85
N SER A 29 17.47 -6.71 5.15
CA SER A 29 18.08 -7.57 4.13
C SER A 29 18.37 -6.76 2.87
N HIS A 30 19.62 -6.82 2.41
CA HIS A 30 20.08 -6.33 1.10
C HIS A 30 19.94 -4.82 0.77
N LEU A 31 19.66 -3.95 1.73
CA LEU A 31 19.56 -2.51 1.51
C LEU A 31 20.88 -1.81 1.18
N GLY A 32 22.00 -2.40 1.55
CA GLY A 32 23.34 -1.76 1.48
C GLY A 32 23.84 -1.38 0.09
N LYS A 33 23.13 -1.75 -1.00
CA LYS A 33 23.51 -1.39 -2.37
C LYS A 33 22.60 -0.34 -3.02
N SER A 34 21.44 -0.09 -2.43
CA SER A 34 20.44 0.86 -2.94
C SER A 34 20.36 2.16 -2.13
N ILE A 35 21.14 2.26 -1.08
CA ILE A 35 21.17 3.42 -0.18
C ILE A 35 22.61 3.85 -0.01
N THR A 36 22.89 5.14 -0.01
CA THR A 36 24.23 5.66 0.25
C THR A 36 24.72 5.27 1.66
N LYS A 37 26.03 5.17 1.85
CA LYS A 37 26.63 4.84 3.15
C LYS A 37 26.19 5.84 4.25
N SER A 38 26.08 7.12 3.90
CA SER A 38 25.62 8.17 4.82
C SER A 38 24.16 7.98 5.24
N SER A 39 23.28 7.70 4.28
CA SER A 39 21.87 7.43 4.56
C SER A 39 21.68 6.14 5.37
N LEU A 40 22.48 5.10 5.11
CA LEU A 40 22.47 3.88 5.92
C LEU A 40 22.87 4.14 7.37
N ALA A 41 23.86 4.98 7.63
CA ALA A 41 24.26 5.34 8.98
C ALA A 41 23.15 6.08 9.74
N LEU A 42 22.41 6.99 9.08
CA LEU A 42 21.26 7.67 9.67
C LEU A 42 20.13 6.71 9.99
N VAL A 43 19.84 5.77 9.11
CA VAL A 43 18.83 4.72 9.32
C VAL A 43 19.17 3.87 10.54
N ASN A 44 20.40 3.38 10.64
CA ASN A 44 20.86 2.59 11.78
C ASN A 44 20.73 3.39 13.10
N LYS A 45 21.16 4.65 13.12
CA LYS A 45 21.01 5.54 14.27
C LYS A 45 19.54 5.74 14.67
N CYS A 46 18.63 5.81 13.70
CA CYS A 46 17.19 5.90 13.99
C CYS A 46 16.64 4.61 14.62
N PHE A 47 17.11 3.46 14.14
CA PHE A 47 16.72 2.16 14.69
C PHE A 47 17.26 1.92 16.10
N ASP A 48 18.52 2.32 16.35
CA ASP A 48 19.18 2.18 17.63
C ASP A 48 18.51 3.05 18.72
N LYS A 49 18.07 4.25 18.36
CA LYS A 49 17.37 5.16 19.28
C LYS A 49 15.89 4.82 19.49
N ASN A 50 15.41 3.68 19.04
CA ASN A 50 14.01 3.27 19.07
C ASN A 50 13.00 4.27 18.49
N ASN A 51 13.46 5.17 17.61
CA ASN A 51 12.62 6.10 16.89
C ASN A 51 11.79 5.42 15.80
N PHE A 52 12.06 4.14 15.52
CA PHE A 52 11.31 3.27 14.65
C PHE A 52 11.25 1.87 15.25
N THR A 53 10.06 1.35 15.46
CA THR A 53 9.83 0.07 16.15
C THR A 53 9.62 -1.09 15.19
N GLY A 54 9.24 -0.81 13.94
CA GLY A 54 8.85 -1.81 12.95
C GLY A 54 7.44 -2.38 13.15
N GLU A 55 6.69 -1.89 14.13
CA GLU A 55 5.28 -2.27 14.32
C GLU A 55 4.39 -1.76 13.19
N ILE A 56 3.25 -2.43 12.97
CA ILE A 56 2.29 -2.06 11.92
C ILE A 56 1.79 -0.64 12.16
N GLY A 57 1.90 0.21 11.13
CA GLY A 57 1.54 1.63 11.20
C GLY A 57 2.71 2.55 11.54
N ASP A 58 3.80 2.02 12.08
CA ASP A 58 5.03 2.80 12.24
C ASP A 58 5.72 3.04 10.90
N HIS A 59 6.30 4.22 10.73
CA HIS A 59 7.02 4.58 9.51
C HIS A 59 8.01 5.68 9.82
N ARG A 60 9.10 5.72 9.00
CA ARG A 60 10.09 6.81 9.01
C ARG A 60 10.50 7.13 7.59
N THR A 61 10.68 8.40 7.34
CA THR A 61 11.08 8.94 6.05
C THR A 61 12.47 9.53 6.17
N PHE A 62 13.31 9.25 5.18
CA PHE A 62 14.66 9.79 5.04
C PHE A 62 14.82 10.30 3.62
N ASP A 63 15.38 11.49 3.47
CA ASP A 63 15.74 12.02 2.18
C ASP A 63 17.21 11.66 1.89
N ASP A 64 17.41 10.92 0.81
CA ASP A 64 18.76 10.65 0.31
C ASP A 64 19.18 11.79 -0.64
N ASN A 65 19.87 12.77 -0.07
CA ASN A 65 20.29 13.98 -0.79
C ASN A 65 21.25 13.71 -1.97
N VAL A 66 21.87 12.52 -2.02
CA VAL A 66 22.78 12.15 -3.11
C VAL A 66 22.01 11.68 -4.32
N SER A 67 20.97 10.87 -4.10
CA SER A 67 20.15 10.29 -5.18
C SER A 67 18.84 11.05 -5.40
N ASN A 68 18.55 12.05 -4.57
CA ASN A 68 17.28 12.80 -4.58
C ASN A 68 16.03 11.90 -4.48
N ILE A 69 16.15 10.83 -3.71
CA ILE A 69 15.09 9.85 -3.47
C ILE A 69 14.63 9.95 -2.02
N GLN A 70 13.33 9.91 -1.81
CA GLN A 70 12.76 9.75 -0.47
C GLN A 70 12.66 8.28 -0.12
N ILE A 71 13.35 7.84 0.92
CA ILE A 71 13.31 6.47 1.44
C ILE A 71 12.32 6.42 2.59
N VAL A 72 11.33 5.55 2.49
CA VAL A 72 10.31 5.38 3.52
C VAL A 72 10.35 3.97 4.07
N PHE A 73 10.73 3.83 5.33
CA PHE A 73 10.61 2.59 6.08
C PHE A 73 9.21 2.48 6.66
N PHE A 74 8.60 1.30 6.56
CA PHE A 74 7.31 1.03 7.16
C PHE A 74 7.30 -0.31 7.88
N GLY A 75 6.58 -0.37 9.00
CA GLY A 75 6.54 -1.53 9.86
C GLY A 75 5.68 -2.66 9.29
N LEU A 76 6.22 -3.88 9.33
CA LEU A 76 5.55 -5.13 8.97
C LEU A 76 5.05 -5.90 10.21
N GLY A 77 5.37 -5.41 11.42
CA GLY A 77 5.07 -6.06 12.69
C GLY A 77 6.01 -7.20 13.03
N GLN A 78 5.57 -8.10 13.89
CA GLN A 78 6.34 -9.25 14.33
C GLN A 78 6.37 -10.32 13.24
N LYS A 79 7.58 -10.79 12.90
CA LYS A 79 7.79 -11.76 11.83
C LYS A 79 7.03 -13.07 12.04
N GLN A 80 6.91 -13.54 13.29
CA GLN A 80 6.19 -14.77 13.64
C GLN A 80 4.68 -14.65 13.42
N LYS A 81 4.14 -13.44 13.51
CA LYS A 81 2.71 -13.13 13.32
C LYS A 81 2.40 -12.57 11.93
N TYR A 82 3.40 -12.57 11.04
CA TYR A 82 3.26 -11.98 9.72
C TYR A 82 2.33 -12.81 8.82
N ASN A 83 1.27 -12.18 8.33
CA ASN A 83 0.22 -12.79 7.55
C ASN A 83 -0.36 -11.78 6.52
N PRO A 84 -1.24 -12.23 5.58
CA PRO A 84 -1.83 -11.36 4.57
C PRO A 84 -2.54 -10.12 5.12
N LEU A 85 -3.24 -10.21 6.25
CA LEU A 85 -3.94 -9.09 6.86
C LEU A 85 -2.96 -8.04 7.40
N ASN A 86 -1.87 -8.47 8.02
CA ASN A 86 -0.83 -7.58 8.53
C ASN A 86 -0.11 -6.87 7.36
N LEU A 87 0.17 -7.57 6.27
CA LEU A 87 0.68 -6.96 5.04
C LEU A 87 -0.28 -5.89 4.51
N TYR A 88 -1.57 -6.22 4.40
CA TYR A 88 -2.59 -5.27 3.93
C TYR A 88 -2.61 -4.00 4.78
N ARG A 89 -2.62 -4.13 6.12
CA ARG A 89 -2.62 -2.99 7.04
C ARG A 89 -1.38 -2.11 6.87
N SER A 90 -0.22 -2.73 6.73
CA SER A 90 1.05 -2.02 6.52
C SER A 90 1.07 -1.28 5.18
N ILE A 91 0.69 -1.94 4.08
CA ILE A 91 0.63 -1.35 2.74
C ILE A 91 -0.39 -0.22 2.70
N LYS A 92 -1.60 -0.44 3.20
CA LYS A 92 -2.65 0.58 3.24
C LYS A 92 -2.20 1.81 4.02
N GLY A 93 -1.62 1.61 5.21
CA GLY A 93 -1.15 2.70 6.05
C GLY A 93 -0.08 3.57 5.37
N ILE A 94 0.87 2.96 4.66
CA ILE A 94 1.91 3.72 3.96
C ILE A 94 1.40 4.36 2.68
N ILE A 95 0.58 3.67 1.88
CA ILE A 95 -0.01 4.23 0.66
C ILE A 95 -0.89 5.44 0.99
N ASP A 96 -1.68 5.40 2.06
CA ASP A 96 -2.52 6.53 2.50
C ASP A 96 -1.72 7.80 2.81
N LYS A 97 -0.45 7.66 3.18
CA LYS A 97 0.48 8.77 3.42
C LYS A 97 1.12 9.27 2.13
N ILE A 98 1.72 8.37 1.36
CA ILE A 98 2.48 8.77 0.16
C ILE A 98 1.59 9.27 -0.98
N ARG A 99 0.35 8.83 -1.09
CA ARG A 99 -0.58 9.31 -2.14
C ARG A 99 -0.91 10.81 -2.06
N LYS A 100 -0.63 11.44 -0.91
CA LYS A 100 -0.80 12.90 -0.72
C LYS A 100 0.41 13.69 -1.22
N THR A 101 1.50 13.02 -1.57
CA THR A 101 2.71 13.64 -2.12
C THR A 101 2.59 13.91 -3.61
N ASN A 102 3.56 14.62 -4.16
CA ASN A 102 3.66 14.87 -5.58
C ASN A 102 4.42 13.77 -6.36
N ALA A 103 4.79 12.68 -5.70
CA ALA A 103 5.47 11.56 -6.31
C ALA A 103 4.66 10.96 -7.47
N LYS A 104 5.35 10.60 -8.55
CA LYS A 104 4.78 9.90 -9.71
C LYS A 104 5.22 8.45 -9.74
N ASN A 105 6.41 8.16 -9.26
CA ASN A 105 7.06 6.86 -9.34
C ASN A 105 7.39 6.37 -7.93
N ILE A 106 6.80 5.25 -7.53
CA ILE A 106 7.17 4.57 -6.29
C ILE A 106 7.93 3.30 -6.62
N SER A 107 8.83 2.92 -5.74
CA SER A 107 9.51 1.62 -5.78
C SER A 107 9.32 0.90 -4.46
N ILE A 108 9.00 -0.39 -4.48
CA ILE A 108 8.79 -1.19 -3.28
C ILE A 108 9.75 -2.38 -3.24
N ASN A 109 10.51 -2.51 -2.16
CA ASN A 109 11.38 -3.65 -1.94
C ASN A 109 10.57 -4.85 -1.45
N ILE A 110 10.63 -5.95 -2.20
CA ILE A 110 9.86 -7.16 -1.90
C ILE A 110 10.64 -8.25 -1.17
N ASP A 111 11.96 -8.13 -1.04
CA ASP A 111 12.79 -9.18 -0.46
C ASP A 111 12.42 -9.51 1.01
N ASN A 112 12.09 -8.47 1.80
CA ASN A 112 11.59 -8.67 3.15
C ASN A 112 10.11 -9.06 3.20
N ILE A 113 9.33 -8.66 2.22
CA ILE A 113 7.89 -8.84 2.20
C ILE A 113 7.53 -10.28 1.82
N ILE A 114 8.06 -10.77 0.70
CA ILE A 114 7.65 -12.07 0.11
C ILE A 114 8.48 -13.22 0.67
N SER A 115 9.78 -13.04 0.88
CA SER A 115 10.68 -14.13 1.26
C SER A 115 10.42 -14.76 2.64
N LYS A 116 9.58 -14.16 3.45
CA LYS A 116 9.40 -14.52 4.88
C LYS A 116 8.11 -15.26 5.19
N SER A 117 7.21 -15.41 4.24
CA SER A 117 5.95 -16.16 4.41
C SER A 117 5.56 -16.85 3.11
N LYS A 118 5.24 -18.16 3.20
CA LYS A 118 4.73 -18.93 2.06
C LYS A 118 3.36 -18.44 1.55
N ASN A 119 2.62 -17.75 2.41
CA ASN A 119 1.26 -17.27 2.12
C ASN A 119 1.23 -15.86 1.51
N ILE A 120 2.38 -15.24 1.32
CA ILE A 120 2.48 -13.89 0.76
C ILE A 120 3.15 -13.98 -0.59
N THR A 121 2.36 -13.72 -1.62
CA THR A 121 2.76 -13.82 -3.02
C THR A 121 2.79 -12.43 -3.66
N LEU A 122 3.39 -12.30 -4.83
CA LEU A 122 3.48 -11.02 -5.54
C LEU A 122 2.10 -10.51 -6.00
N ASP A 123 1.23 -11.40 -6.43
CA ASP A 123 -0.15 -11.05 -6.82
C ASP A 123 -0.96 -10.50 -5.65
N LEU A 124 -0.79 -11.08 -4.45
CA LEU A 124 -1.40 -10.56 -3.23
C LEU A 124 -0.87 -9.17 -2.88
N LEU A 125 0.44 -8.94 -2.96
CA LEU A 125 1.03 -7.62 -2.75
C LEU A 125 0.47 -6.59 -3.72
N VAL A 126 0.40 -6.92 -5.01
CA VAL A 126 -0.17 -6.06 -6.06
C VAL A 126 -1.64 -5.75 -5.76
N SER A 127 -2.42 -6.76 -5.39
CA SER A 127 -3.82 -6.58 -4.99
C SER A 127 -3.95 -5.59 -3.84
N HIS A 128 -3.12 -5.70 -2.81
CA HIS A 128 -3.14 -4.77 -1.67
C HIS A 128 -2.73 -3.34 -2.03
N ILE A 129 -1.75 -3.18 -2.94
CA ILE A 129 -1.35 -1.87 -3.46
C ILE A 129 -2.51 -1.23 -4.24
N GLU A 130 -3.08 -1.94 -5.21
CA GLU A 130 -4.20 -1.43 -6.03
C GLU A 130 -5.42 -1.10 -5.17
N ASP A 131 -5.80 -1.96 -4.20
CA ASP A 131 -6.91 -1.70 -3.28
C ASP A 131 -6.66 -0.45 -2.42
N SER A 132 -5.42 -0.21 -2.02
CA SER A 132 -5.04 0.96 -1.22
C SER A 132 -5.13 2.27 -2.01
N PHE A 133 -4.96 2.23 -3.32
CA PHE A 133 -5.17 3.38 -4.20
C PHE A 133 -6.64 3.58 -4.58
N TYR A 134 -7.45 2.55 -4.46
CA TYR A 134 -8.88 2.66 -4.77
C TYR A 134 -9.59 3.54 -3.76
N LYS A 135 -10.30 4.53 -4.24
CA LYS A 135 -11.25 5.35 -3.47
C LYS A 135 -12.61 5.28 -4.12
N TYR A 136 -13.57 4.74 -3.39
CA TYR A 136 -14.96 4.95 -3.74
C TYR A 136 -15.35 6.38 -3.32
N SER A 137 -15.81 7.18 -4.27
CA SER A 137 -16.28 8.54 -3.99
C SER A 137 -17.61 8.78 -4.67
N PHE A 138 -18.64 9.03 -3.87
CA PHE A 138 -19.94 9.55 -4.35
C PHE A 138 -19.85 11.00 -4.82
N LYS A 139 -18.84 11.74 -4.37
CA LYS A 139 -18.64 13.14 -4.74
C LYS A 139 -17.62 13.26 -5.86
N LYS A 140 -17.85 14.20 -6.79
CA LYS A 140 -17.01 14.45 -7.97
C LYS A 140 -15.56 14.89 -7.67
N GLU A 141 -15.24 15.25 -6.43
CA GLU A 141 -13.88 15.61 -6.03
C GLU A 141 -13.01 14.37 -5.87
N LYS A 142 -12.46 13.91 -6.97
CA LYS A 142 -11.40 12.90 -6.98
C LYS A 142 -10.09 13.59 -6.64
N GLN A 143 -9.61 13.48 -5.41
CA GLN A 143 -8.19 13.66 -5.14
C GLN A 143 -7.45 12.47 -5.80
N VAL A 144 -7.15 12.61 -7.07
CA VAL A 144 -6.42 11.59 -7.84
C VAL A 144 -4.97 11.64 -7.37
N SER A 145 -4.48 10.51 -6.87
CA SER A 145 -3.04 10.37 -6.59
C SER A 145 -2.25 10.62 -7.87
N LYS A 146 -1.14 11.34 -7.79
CA LYS A 146 -0.22 11.56 -8.92
C LYS A 146 0.63 10.32 -9.22
N ILE A 147 0.66 9.34 -8.30
CA ILE A 147 1.43 8.10 -8.46
C ILE A 147 0.82 7.28 -9.59
N SER A 148 1.58 7.09 -10.65
CA SER A 148 1.19 6.33 -11.84
C SER A 148 1.99 5.05 -12.03
N ASN A 149 3.22 4.99 -11.51
CA ASN A 149 4.13 3.87 -11.69
C ASN A 149 4.55 3.27 -10.34
N CYS A 150 4.62 1.94 -10.30
CA CYS A 150 5.12 1.18 -9.16
C CYS A 150 6.20 0.19 -9.63
N ASN A 151 7.43 0.39 -9.19
CA ASN A 151 8.51 -0.53 -9.46
C ASN A 151 8.60 -1.58 -8.34
N ILE A 152 8.61 -2.83 -8.71
CA ILE A 152 8.85 -3.95 -7.81
C ILE A 152 10.35 -4.24 -7.78
N VAL A 153 10.96 -4.00 -6.64
CA VAL A 153 12.42 -4.08 -6.45
C VAL A 153 12.78 -5.37 -5.72
N SER A 154 13.69 -6.14 -6.29
CA SER A 154 14.22 -7.34 -5.65
C SER A 154 15.71 -7.52 -5.95
N LYS A 155 16.38 -8.34 -5.13
CA LYS A 155 17.78 -8.74 -5.35
C LYS A 155 17.94 -9.45 -6.69
N ASP A 156 17.03 -10.40 -6.98
CA ASP A 156 17.00 -11.17 -8.21
C ASP A 156 15.82 -10.71 -9.07
N ILE A 157 16.02 -10.57 -10.38
CA ILE A 157 14.92 -10.21 -11.28
C ILE A 157 13.85 -11.30 -11.25
N VAL A 158 12.62 -10.91 -10.93
CA VAL A 158 11.47 -11.80 -11.06
C VAL A 158 11.32 -12.22 -12.53
N LYS A 159 11.21 -13.52 -12.80
CA LYS A 159 11.01 -14.02 -14.17
C LYS A 159 9.82 -13.31 -14.82
N LYS A 160 9.99 -12.84 -16.06
CA LYS A 160 8.98 -12.01 -16.78
C LYS A 160 7.60 -12.68 -16.82
N SER A 161 7.52 -13.99 -17.03
CA SER A 161 6.25 -14.71 -17.05
C SER A 161 5.54 -14.67 -15.69
N ILE A 162 6.27 -14.96 -14.60
CA ILE A 162 5.74 -14.91 -13.23
C ILE A 162 5.30 -13.49 -12.90
N PHE A 163 6.13 -12.49 -13.20
CA PHE A 163 5.82 -11.08 -12.96
C PHE A 163 4.53 -10.66 -13.66
N THR A 164 4.43 -10.90 -14.98
CA THR A 164 3.25 -10.51 -15.76
C THR A 164 1.98 -11.19 -15.27
N THR A 165 2.05 -12.50 -14.94
CA THR A 165 0.91 -13.25 -14.40
C THR A 165 0.49 -12.71 -13.04
N SER A 166 1.44 -12.47 -12.12
CA SER A 166 1.14 -11.93 -10.80
C SER A 166 0.50 -10.54 -10.86
N ILE A 167 0.98 -9.66 -11.75
CA ILE A 167 0.37 -8.33 -11.93
C ILE A 167 -1.07 -8.45 -12.45
N LYS A 168 -1.30 -9.31 -13.45
CA LYS A 168 -2.65 -9.55 -14.00
C LYS A 168 -3.60 -10.08 -12.92
N ASN A 169 -3.18 -11.09 -12.18
CA ASN A 169 -3.98 -11.72 -11.12
C ASN A 169 -4.29 -10.73 -9.99
N GLY A 170 -3.28 -10.00 -9.49
CA GLY A 170 -3.46 -9.02 -8.42
C GLY A 170 -4.44 -7.91 -8.80
N LYS A 171 -4.35 -7.38 -10.02
CA LYS A 171 -5.30 -6.39 -10.54
C LYS A 171 -6.71 -6.97 -10.66
N ALA A 172 -6.87 -8.19 -11.16
CA ALA A 172 -8.16 -8.84 -11.32
C ALA A 172 -8.87 -9.05 -9.98
N VAL A 173 -8.15 -9.51 -8.95
CA VAL A 173 -8.69 -9.66 -7.59
C VAL A 173 -9.19 -8.32 -7.06
N THR A 174 -8.42 -7.25 -7.24
CA THR A 174 -8.81 -5.92 -6.76
C THR A 174 -10.06 -5.40 -7.47
N VAL A 175 -10.18 -5.58 -8.78
CA VAL A 175 -11.38 -5.19 -9.54
C VAL A 175 -12.61 -5.88 -8.97
N SER A 176 -12.55 -7.20 -8.76
CA SER A 176 -13.66 -7.97 -8.19
C SER A 176 -14.06 -7.49 -6.80
N GLN A 177 -13.08 -7.25 -5.92
CA GLN A 177 -13.33 -6.73 -4.57
C GLN A 177 -13.95 -5.33 -4.60
N ASN A 178 -13.52 -4.46 -5.50
CA ASN A 178 -14.02 -3.11 -5.61
C ASN A 178 -15.45 -3.05 -6.18
N VAL A 179 -15.78 -3.92 -7.12
CA VAL A 179 -17.17 -4.09 -7.58
C VAL A 179 -18.08 -4.50 -6.41
N PHE A 180 -17.64 -5.46 -5.60
CA PHE A 180 -18.41 -5.92 -4.42
C PHE A 180 -18.61 -4.79 -3.40
N LYS A 181 -17.54 -4.05 -3.08
CA LYS A 181 -17.62 -2.89 -2.16
C LYS A 181 -18.59 -1.82 -2.70
N THR A 182 -18.54 -1.55 -3.99
CA THR A 182 -19.44 -0.58 -4.64
C THR A 182 -20.89 -1.01 -4.56
N LEU A 183 -21.20 -2.26 -4.92
CA LEU A 183 -22.55 -2.83 -4.82
C LEU A 183 -23.06 -2.80 -3.40
N PHE A 184 -22.26 -3.21 -2.41
CA PHE A 184 -22.65 -3.19 -1.00
C PHE A 184 -23.03 -1.78 -0.53
N VAL A 185 -22.25 -0.76 -0.88
CA VAL A 185 -22.56 0.63 -0.53
C VAL A 185 -23.83 1.11 -1.21
N MET A 186 -24.02 0.76 -2.50
CA MET A 186 -25.26 1.11 -3.22
C MET A 186 -26.49 0.48 -2.57
N PHE A 187 -26.43 -0.82 -2.24
CA PHE A 187 -27.51 -1.52 -1.54
C PHE A 187 -27.80 -0.90 -0.18
N HIS A 188 -26.78 -0.64 0.63
CA HIS A 188 -26.94 -0.04 1.94
C HIS A 188 -27.54 1.36 1.85
N THR A 189 -27.15 2.14 0.85
CA THR A 189 -27.70 3.50 0.64
C THR A 189 -29.16 3.44 0.17
N ALA A 190 -29.50 2.54 -0.76
CA ALA A 190 -30.86 2.32 -1.21
C ALA A 190 -31.76 1.85 -0.05
N PHE A 191 -31.32 0.87 0.74
CA PHE A 191 -32.05 0.38 1.91
C PHE A 191 -32.32 1.50 2.93
N ARG A 192 -31.31 2.31 3.24
CA ARG A 192 -31.43 3.42 4.19
C ARG A 192 -32.41 4.50 3.70
N ASN A 193 -32.44 4.76 2.40
CA ASN A 193 -33.42 5.70 1.82
C ASN A 193 -34.85 5.13 1.84
N THR A 194 -35.02 3.84 1.55
CA THR A 194 -36.33 3.16 1.61
C THR A 194 -36.89 3.17 3.04
N VAL A 195 -36.06 2.86 4.03
CA VAL A 195 -36.47 2.91 5.44
C VAL A 195 -36.87 4.33 5.87
N LYS A 196 -36.11 5.34 5.45
CA LYS A 196 -36.47 6.75 5.74
C LYS A 196 -37.81 7.14 5.11
N THR A 197 -38.03 6.78 3.85
CA THR A 197 -39.31 7.13 3.16
C THR A 197 -40.51 6.41 3.79
N SER A 198 -40.36 5.15 4.24
CA SER A 198 -41.43 4.42 4.92
C SER A 198 -41.76 5.02 6.31
N PHE A 199 -40.78 5.51 7.05
CA PHE A 199 -41.03 6.21 8.32
C PHE A 199 -41.78 7.55 8.10
N TRP A 200 -41.38 8.35 7.12
CA TRP A 200 -42.07 9.58 6.81
C TRP A 200 -43.50 9.36 6.30
N GLN A 201 -43.73 8.27 5.53
CA GLN A 201 -45.06 7.92 5.06
C GLN A 201 -45.99 7.55 6.21
N SER A 202 -45.50 6.77 7.19
CA SER A 202 -46.28 6.41 8.37
C SER A 202 -46.65 7.61 9.27
N ASP A 203 -45.79 8.61 9.36
CA ASP A 203 -46.07 9.84 10.11
C ASP A 203 -47.12 10.75 9.39
N ILE A 204 -47.08 10.78 8.06
CA ILE A 204 -48.11 11.50 7.28
C ILE A 204 -49.49 10.84 7.39
N ASP A 205 -49.53 9.50 7.30
CA ASP A 205 -50.77 8.75 7.42
C ASP A 205 -51.36 8.84 8.84
N ALA A 206 -50.52 8.93 9.87
CA ALA A 206 -50.98 9.14 11.25
C ALA A 206 -51.51 10.56 11.51
N GLN A 207 -51.05 11.58 10.82
CA GLN A 207 -51.57 12.96 10.94
C GLN A 207 -52.85 13.19 10.12
N SER A 208 -53.17 12.35 9.15
CA SER A 208 -54.37 12.50 8.34
C SER A 208 -55.61 11.84 8.97
N CYS A 209 -55.44 11.16 10.14
CA CYS A 209 -56.54 10.50 10.87
C CYS A 209 -57.03 11.32 12.09
N ILE A 210 -56.64 12.58 12.24
CA ILE A 210 -57.18 13.54 13.22
C ILE A 210 -58.01 14.59 12.50
#